data_339f700b5f10ffadc870062b9e8fe83e
#
_entry.id   339f700b5f10ffadc870062b9e8fe83e
#
_cell.length_a   1.000
_cell.length_b   1.000
_cell.length_c   1.000
_cell.angle_alpha   90.00
_cell.angle_beta   90.00
_cell.angle_gamma   90.00
#
_symmetry.space_group_name_H-M   'P 1'
#
loop_
_entity.id
_entity.type
_entity.pdbx_description
1 polymer ?
#
loop_
_entity_poly.entity_id
_entity_poly.type
_entity_poly.pdbx_seq_one_letter_code
_entity_poly.pdbx_strand_id
1 'polypeptide(L)'
;MFNSPNSKATILVADDNQMNRELLCDILLGEGYKVVCAEDGSRALHTMNSRPVDLALLDIMMPGISGLDICQSIKSSPETRFIPVVLVTGLTSVDERIRGIRAGADDFLSKPVNSQELLARTRSLLRLKEYTDELENAETVLFSLALSIEAKDPYTKGHCDRLSAYSDAMGHRLGLPEEQCVALRRAGVVHDVGKIGVPEHILLKKGPLNDDEWAIMKQHPITGERICSPLKSFRHVLPIIRHHHEKLDGSGYPDGLKGDKIPLTAQILQVTDIYDALITDRPYRQALCHKEAFATMRAEAGRGWWNSSLIDELEALLCWQAPPIEVIQVAHAF
;
A
#
# COMPACT_ATOMS: atom_id res chain seq x y z
N MET A 1 -8.22 -26.82 -22.77
CA MET A 1 -8.42 -27.32 -21.40
C MET A 1 -7.80 -26.24 -20.51
N PHE A 2 -8.62 -25.35 -19.99
CA PHE A 2 -8.16 -24.36 -19.02
C PHE A 2 -8.01 -25.09 -17.68
N ASN A 3 -6.80 -25.22 -17.17
CA ASN A 3 -6.57 -25.65 -15.80
C ASN A 3 -7.38 -24.76 -14.88
N SER A 4 -8.27 -25.33 -14.08
CA SER A 4 -8.95 -24.60 -13.00
C SER A 4 -7.89 -24.15 -12.00
N PRO A 5 -7.62 -22.84 -11.86
CA PRO A 5 -6.54 -22.36 -10.97
C PRO A 5 -6.81 -22.59 -9.49
N ASN A 6 -8.03 -22.99 -9.11
CA ASN A 6 -8.54 -22.90 -7.74
C ASN A 6 -8.76 -24.22 -6.98
N SER A 7 -8.13 -25.33 -7.38
CA SER A 7 -8.27 -26.62 -6.66
C SER A 7 -7.64 -26.65 -5.25
N LYS A 8 -7.10 -25.54 -4.75
CA LYS A 8 -6.42 -25.44 -3.45
C LYS A 8 -6.98 -24.37 -2.51
N ALA A 9 -7.92 -23.54 -2.95
CA ALA A 9 -8.49 -22.46 -2.13
C ALA A 9 -9.24 -23.02 -0.91
N THR A 10 -9.05 -22.38 0.23
CA THR A 10 -9.68 -22.71 1.51
C THR A 10 -10.89 -21.81 1.76
N ILE A 11 -12.06 -22.40 1.89
CA ILE A 11 -13.33 -21.69 2.09
C ILE A 11 -13.83 -21.95 3.50
N LEU A 12 -14.08 -20.89 4.26
CA LEU A 12 -14.77 -20.95 5.54
C LEU A 12 -16.29 -20.99 5.28
N VAL A 13 -16.98 -21.97 5.87
CA VAL A 13 -18.44 -22.05 5.90
C VAL A 13 -18.89 -21.94 7.34
N ALA A 14 -19.61 -20.86 7.67
CA ALA A 14 -20.19 -20.65 8.99
C ALA A 14 -21.73 -20.59 8.91
N ASP A 15 -22.39 -21.52 9.54
CA ASP A 15 -23.87 -21.62 9.63
C ASP A 15 -24.18 -22.42 10.90
N ASP A 16 -25.11 -22.01 11.75
CA ASP A 16 -25.48 -22.71 12.98
C ASP A 16 -26.29 -23.98 12.68
N ASN A 17 -26.99 -24.02 11.55
CA ASN A 17 -27.72 -25.19 11.11
C ASN A 17 -26.81 -26.21 10.46
N GLN A 18 -26.71 -27.39 11.08
CA GLN A 18 -25.84 -28.48 10.61
C GLN A 18 -26.14 -28.92 9.16
N MET A 19 -27.42 -29.05 8.79
CA MET A 19 -27.81 -29.50 7.44
C MET A 19 -27.37 -28.48 6.37
N ASN A 20 -27.54 -27.18 6.63
CA ASN A 20 -27.08 -26.14 5.71
C ASN A 20 -25.56 -26.19 5.56
N ARG A 21 -24.85 -26.30 6.69
CA ARG A 21 -23.40 -26.37 6.74
C ARG A 21 -22.87 -27.57 5.97
N GLU A 22 -23.45 -28.76 6.19
CA GLU A 22 -23.08 -29.99 5.44
C GLU A 22 -23.35 -29.84 3.95
N LEU A 23 -24.51 -29.34 3.55
CA LEU A 23 -24.85 -29.14 2.15
C LEU A 23 -23.86 -28.22 1.45
N LEU A 24 -23.50 -27.07 2.05
CA LEU A 24 -22.53 -26.12 1.49
C LEU A 24 -21.13 -26.78 1.40
N CYS A 25 -20.73 -27.50 2.44
CA CYS A 25 -19.46 -28.22 2.46
C CYS A 25 -19.39 -29.28 1.35
N ASP A 26 -20.43 -30.08 1.16
CA ASP A 26 -20.45 -31.14 0.15
C ASP A 26 -20.36 -30.57 -1.28
N ILE A 27 -21.09 -29.49 -1.56
CA ILE A 27 -21.04 -28.81 -2.86
C ILE A 27 -19.63 -28.31 -3.15
N LEU A 28 -18.99 -27.65 -2.19
CA LEU A 28 -17.67 -27.05 -2.37
C LEU A 28 -16.56 -28.10 -2.43
N LEU A 29 -16.62 -29.13 -1.58
CA LEU A 29 -15.69 -30.27 -1.61
C LEU A 29 -15.78 -31.02 -2.94
N GLY A 30 -17.00 -31.18 -3.50
CA GLY A 30 -17.22 -31.80 -4.81
C GLY A 30 -16.54 -31.07 -5.97
N GLU A 31 -16.30 -29.76 -5.84
CA GLU A 31 -15.53 -28.93 -6.79
C GLU A 31 -14.04 -28.86 -6.48
N GLY A 32 -13.58 -29.56 -5.45
CA GLY A 32 -12.17 -29.66 -5.10
C GLY A 32 -11.62 -28.55 -4.20
N TYR A 33 -12.47 -27.70 -3.63
CA TYR A 33 -12.07 -26.72 -2.63
C TYR A 33 -11.74 -27.38 -1.29
N LYS A 34 -10.87 -26.76 -0.50
CA LYS A 34 -10.73 -27.09 0.91
C LYS A 34 -11.80 -26.35 1.68
N VAL A 35 -12.51 -27.04 2.57
CA VAL A 35 -13.59 -26.43 3.34
C VAL A 35 -13.30 -26.55 4.82
N VAL A 36 -13.47 -25.47 5.54
CA VAL A 36 -13.41 -25.42 7.00
C VAL A 36 -14.78 -24.95 7.49
N CYS A 37 -15.39 -25.76 8.36
CA CYS A 37 -16.74 -25.49 8.86
C CYS A 37 -16.67 -24.90 10.27
N ALA A 38 -17.53 -23.90 10.54
CA ALA A 38 -17.76 -23.32 11.85
C ALA A 38 -19.25 -23.39 12.20
N GLU A 39 -19.56 -23.82 13.40
CA GLU A 39 -20.96 -23.96 13.85
C GLU A 39 -21.52 -22.71 14.53
N ASP A 40 -20.66 -21.72 14.79
CA ASP A 40 -21.00 -20.45 15.38
C ASP A 40 -19.99 -19.36 15.01
N GLY A 41 -20.32 -18.11 15.35
CA GLY A 41 -19.48 -16.97 15.04
C GLY A 41 -18.14 -16.93 15.75
N SER A 42 -18.06 -17.47 16.98
CA SER A 42 -16.80 -17.53 17.74
C SER A 42 -15.79 -18.47 17.08
N ARG A 43 -16.28 -19.64 16.64
CA ARG A 43 -15.46 -20.59 15.87
C ARG A 43 -15.05 -20.06 14.51
N ALA A 44 -15.94 -19.31 13.84
CA ALA A 44 -15.61 -18.67 12.58
C ALA A 44 -14.46 -17.67 12.73
N LEU A 45 -14.53 -16.76 13.71
CA LEU A 45 -13.46 -15.81 14.00
C LEU A 45 -12.15 -16.50 14.43
N HIS A 46 -12.24 -17.53 15.29
CA HIS A 46 -11.06 -18.32 15.66
C HIS A 46 -10.40 -18.95 14.42
N THR A 47 -11.19 -19.48 13.51
CA THR A 47 -10.68 -20.08 12.27
C THR A 47 -9.98 -19.06 11.40
N MET A 48 -10.58 -17.87 11.22
CA MET A 48 -9.97 -16.78 10.45
C MET A 48 -8.60 -16.36 11.00
N ASN A 49 -8.45 -16.36 12.33
CA ASN A 49 -7.20 -15.96 12.98
C ASN A 49 -6.15 -17.06 13.04
N SER A 50 -6.54 -18.35 12.87
CA SER A 50 -5.65 -19.50 13.09
C SER A 50 -5.13 -20.14 11.82
N ARG A 51 -5.71 -19.86 10.67
CA ARG A 51 -5.32 -20.47 9.38
C ARG A 51 -5.72 -19.57 8.20
N PRO A 52 -5.02 -19.70 7.06
CA PRO A 52 -5.36 -18.96 5.86
C PRO A 52 -6.74 -19.39 5.32
N VAL A 53 -7.60 -18.40 5.05
CA VAL A 53 -8.92 -18.54 4.42
C VAL A 53 -8.94 -17.67 3.17
N ASP A 54 -9.43 -18.21 2.07
CA ASP A 54 -9.48 -17.50 0.78
C ASP A 54 -10.86 -16.92 0.46
N LEU A 55 -11.92 -17.41 1.12
CA LEU A 55 -13.29 -16.92 0.99
C LEU A 55 -14.11 -17.35 2.21
N ALA A 56 -14.98 -16.48 2.70
CA ALA A 56 -15.90 -16.80 3.80
C ALA A 56 -17.35 -16.79 3.31
N LEU A 57 -18.08 -17.90 3.57
CA LEU A 57 -19.53 -18.01 3.44
C LEU A 57 -20.12 -17.97 4.85
N LEU A 58 -20.87 -16.91 5.17
CA LEU A 58 -21.35 -16.66 6.52
C LEU A 58 -22.88 -16.58 6.55
N ASP A 59 -23.52 -17.41 7.34
CA ASP A 59 -24.93 -17.19 7.66
C ASP A 59 -25.09 -15.90 8.48
N ILE A 60 -26.04 -15.08 8.10
CA ILE A 60 -26.33 -13.84 8.83
C ILE A 60 -26.85 -14.16 10.24
N MET A 61 -27.72 -15.17 10.37
CA MET A 61 -28.47 -15.46 11.59
C MET A 61 -27.80 -16.58 12.37
N MET A 62 -26.74 -16.26 13.10
CA MET A 62 -26.08 -17.20 14.01
C MET A 62 -26.22 -16.70 15.47
N PRO A 63 -26.32 -17.63 16.45
CA PRO A 63 -26.39 -17.24 17.86
C PRO A 63 -25.07 -16.61 18.34
N GLY A 64 -25.16 -15.59 19.15
CA GLY A 64 -24.02 -14.85 19.70
C GLY A 64 -23.46 -13.84 18.69
N ILE A 65 -22.39 -14.19 18.00
CA ILE A 65 -21.77 -13.32 16.98
C ILE A 65 -22.40 -13.61 15.63
N SER A 66 -23.06 -12.62 15.06
CA SER A 66 -23.73 -12.76 13.75
C SER A 66 -22.75 -12.77 12.58
N GLY A 67 -23.19 -13.26 11.41
CA GLY A 67 -22.40 -13.19 10.19
C GLY A 67 -22.08 -11.76 9.76
N LEU A 68 -22.92 -10.78 10.11
CA LEU A 68 -22.64 -9.35 9.87
C LEU A 68 -21.48 -8.85 10.72
N ASP A 69 -21.42 -9.23 11.99
CA ASP A 69 -20.35 -8.83 12.91
C ASP A 69 -19.00 -9.44 12.47
N ILE A 70 -19.03 -10.70 12.02
CA ILE A 70 -17.85 -11.38 11.47
C ILE A 70 -17.38 -10.68 10.18
N CYS A 71 -18.31 -10.37 9.27
CA CYS A 71 -18.02 -9.65 8.05
C CYS A 71 -17.33 -8.32 8.35
N GLN A 72 -17.89 -7.52 9.25
CA GLN A 72 -17.31 -6.25 9.67
C GLN A 72 -15.91 -6.43 10.28
N SER A 73 -15.71 -7.47 11.11
CA SER A 73 -14.40 -7.78 11.68
C SER A 73 -13.36 -8.11 10.60
N ILE A 74 -13.73 -8.97 9.64
CA ILE A 74 -12.86 -9.34 8.50
C ILE A 74 -12.48 -8.09 7.69
N LYS A 75 -13.46 -7.24 7.37
CA LYS A 75 -13.26 -6.07 6.50
C LYS A 75 -12.56 -4.89 7.19
N SER A 76 -12.54 -4.87 8.52
CA SER A 76 -11.85 -3.83 9.31
C SER A 76 -10.38 -4.14 9.57
N SER A 77 -9.95 -5.39 9.46
CA SER A 77 -8.55 -5.79 9.67
C SER A 77 -7.74 -5.64 8.38
N PRO A 78 -6.56 -5.00 8.42
CA PRO A 78 -5.67 -4.91 7.26
C PRO A 78 -5.29 -6.26 6.66
N GLU A 79 -5.14 -7.29 7.50
CA GLU A 79 -4.68 -8.63 7.08
C GLU A 79 -5.79 -9.46 6.40
N THR A 80 -7.06 -9.15 6.67
CA THR A 80 -8.19 -9.97 6.20
C THR A 80 -9.17 -9.22 5.31
N ARG A 81 -9.07 -7.90 5.16
CA ARG A 81 -10.03 -7.06 4.43
C ARG A 81 -10.25 -7.47 2.97
N PHE A 82 -9.25 -8.09 2.35
CA PHE A 82 -9.32 -8.56 0.96
C PHE A 82 -9.88 -9.97 0.82
N ILE A 83 -10.16 -10.67 1.92
CA ILE A 83 -10.86 -11.96 1.88
C ILE A 83 -12.32 -11.69 1.48
N PRO A 84 -12.80 -12.25 0.37
CA PRO A 84 -14.20 -12.12 -0.03
C PRO A 84 -15.13 -12.74 0.99
N VAL A 85 -16.19 -12.00 1.33
CA VAL A 85 -17.25 -12.43 2.24
C VAL A 85 -18.58 -12.49 1.51
N VAL A 86 -19.19 -13.66 1.50
CA VAL A 86 -20.54 -13.89 0.98
C VAL A 86 -21.48 -14.14 2.15
N LEU A 87 -22.50 -13.31 2.28
CA LEU A 87 -23.52 -13.48 3.31
C LEU A 87 -24.62 -14.39 2.78
N VAL A 88 -24.91 -15.47 3.52
CA VAL A 88 -25.99 -16.39 3.23
C VAL A 88 -27.22 -15.99 4.04
N THR A 89 -28.36 -15.75 3.41
CA THR A 89 -29.53 -15.18 4.09
C THR A 89 -30.82 -15.87 3.67
N GLY A 90 -31.69 -16.17 4.63
CA GLY A 90 -33.07 -16.59 4.39
C GLY A 90 -34.04 -15.43 4.24
N LEU A 91 -33.58 -14.21 4.41
CA LEU A 91 -34.41 -13.02 4.52
C LEU A 91 -34.36 -12.20 3.21
N THR A 92 -35.53 -11.81 2.76
CA THR A 92 -35.71 -11.04 1.52
C THR A 92 -35.79 -9.53 1.78
N SER A 93 -35.53 -9.08 3.03
CA SER A 93 -35.68 -7.67 3.38
C SER A 93 -34.55 -6.82 2.81
N VAL A 94 -34.91 -5.70 2.21
CA VAL A 94 -33.96 -4.72 1.66
C VAL A 94 -33.05 -4.17 2.76
N ASP A 95 -33.57 -4.01 3.98
CA ASP A 95 -32.81 -3.45 5.10
C ASP A 95 -31.62 -4.34 5.53
N GLU A 96 -31.77 -5.65 5.48
CA GLU A 96 -30.69 -6.57 5.82
C GLU A 96 -29.61 -6.60 4.75
N ARG A 97 -30.00 -6.52 3.48
CA ARG A 97 -29.02 -6.35 2.40
C ARG A 97 -28.22 -5.06 2.57
N ILE A 98 -28.90 -3.96 2.90
CA ILE A 98 -28.23 -2.68 3.17
C ILE A 98 -27.25 -2.82 4.35
N ARG A 99 -27.63 -3.50 5.43
CA ARG A 99 -26.74 -3.76 6.56
C ARG A 99 -25.52 -4.58 6.16
N GLY A 100 -25.69 -5.63 5.37
CA GLY A 100 -24.60 -6.44 4.86
C GLY A 100 -23.63 -5.65 3.95
N ILE A 101 -24.17 -4.80 3.07
CA ILE A 101 -23.34 -3.91 2.24
C ILE A 101 -22.52 -2.94 3.13
N ARG A 102 -23.15 -2.37 4.15
CA ARG A 102 -22.47 -1.49 5.11
C ARG A 102 -21.41 -2.22 5.95
N ALA A 103 -21.60 -3.51 6.23
CA ALA A 103 -20.63 -4.37 6.87
C ALA A 103 -19.45 -4.73 5.93
N GLY A 104 -19.54 -4.40 4.64
CA GLY A 104 -18.49 -4.64 3.64
C GLY A 104 -18.61 -5.98 2.93
N ALA A 105 -19.75 -6.67 2.98
CA ALA A 105 -19.94 -7.93 2.26
C ALA A 105 -19.78 -7.74 0.75
N ASP A 106 -19.07 -8.68 0.11
CA ASP A 106 -18.81 -8.64 -1.33
C ASP A 106 -19.98 -9.22 -2.14
N ASP A 107 -20.73 -10.15 -1.56
CA ASP A 107 -21.90 -10.75 -2.24
C ASP A 107 -22.90 -11.37 -1.24
N PHE A 108 -24.06 -11.82 -1.78
CA PHE A 108 -25.16 -12.42 -1.03
C PHE A 108 -25.68 -13.66 -1.74
N LEU A 109 -26.04 -14.67 -0.96
CA LEU A 109 -26.74 -15.87 -1.41
C LEU A 109 -28.04 -16.03 -0.63
N SER A 110 -29.14 -16.27 -1.35
CA SER A 110 -30.45 -16.51 -0.73
C SER A 110 -30.63 -17.98 -0.36
N LYS A 111 -31.19 -18.26 0.81
CA LYS A 111 -31.67 -19.60 1.18
C LYS A 111 -33.07 -19.87 0.57
N PRO A 112 -33.34 -21.05 -0.01
CA PRO A 112 -32.44 -22.19 -0.16
C PRO A 112 -31.32 -21.93 -1.16
N VAL A 113 -30.09 -22.32 -0.84
CA VAL A 113 -28.91 -22.06 -1.67
C VAL A 113 -28.98 -22.90 -2.95
N ASN A 114 -28.88 -22.22 -4.10
CA ASN A 114 -28.71 -22.89 -5.37
C ASN A 114 -27.21 -23.23 -5.60
N SER A 115 -26.92 -24.50 -5.87
CA SER A 115 -25.53 -24.95 -6.03
C SER A 115 -24.79 -24.30 -7.19
N GLN A 116 -25.49 -24.07 -8.32
CA GLN A 116 -24.87 -23.42 -9.49
C GLN A 116 -24.55 -21.95 -9.21
N GLU A 117 -25.45 -21.25 -8.52
CA GLU A 117 -25.22 -19.86 -8.09
C GLU A 117 -24.06 -19.76 -7.10
N LEU A 118 -24.05 -20.60 -6.06
CA LEU A 118 -22.96 -20.69 -5.10
C LEU A 118 -21.60 -20.85 -5.79
N LEU A 119 -21.49 -21.82 -6.66
CA LEU A 119 -20.23 -22.13 -7.36
C LEU A 119 -19.80 -21.02 -8.31
N ALA A 120 -20.74 -20.39 -9.03
CA ALA A 120 -20.45 -19.30 -9.94
C ALA A 120 -19.89 -18.07 -9.18
N ARG A 121 -20.54 -17.70 -8.05
CA ARG A 121 -20.11 -16.58 -7.21
C ARG A 121 -18.76 -16.86 -6.54
N THR A 122 -18.60 -18.05 -5.96
CA THR A 122 -17.35 -18.50 -5.34
C THR A 122 -16.18 -18.41 -6.33
N ARG A 123 -16.33 -18.94 -7.55
CA ARG A 123 -15.29 -18.87 -8.59
C ARG A 123 -14.96 -17.42 -8.98
N SER A 124 -15.97 -16.56 -9.11
CA SER A 124 -15.76 -15.16 -9.48
C SER A 124 -14.99 -14.39 -8.39
N LEU A 125 -15.38 -14.56 -7.14
CA LEU A 125 -14.77 -13.88 -6.01
C LEU A 125 -13.35 -14.39 -5.72
N LEU A 126 -13.11 -15.70 -5.82
CA LEU A 126 -11.77 -16.25 -5.67
C LEU A 126 -10.82 -15.79 -6.77
N ARG A 127 -11.30 -15.66 -8.01
CA ARG A 127 -10.50 -15.09 -9.09
C ARG A 127 -10.15 -13.62 -8.84
N LEU A 128 -11.09 -12.84 -8.32
CA LEU A 128 -10.81 -11.44 -7.96
C LEU A 128 -9.77 -11.35 -6.85
N LYS A 129 -9.90 -12.22 -5.83
CA LYS A 129 -8.90 -12.31 -4.75
C LYS A 129 -7.51 -12.67 -5.28
N GLU A 130 -7.43 -13.68 -6.16
CA GLU A 130 -6.17 -14.10 -6.78
C GLU A 130 -5.46 -12.91 -7.49
N TYR A 131 -6.20 -12.13 -8.27
CA TYR A 131 -5.64 -10.93 -8.91
C TYR A 131 -5.20 -9.87 -7.91
N THR A 132 -5.94 -9.71 -6.82
CA THR A 132 -5.57 -8.76 -5.75
C THR A 132 -4.28 -9.22 -5.07
N ASP A 133 -4.19 -10.50 -4.72
CA ASP A 133 -3.00 -11.09 -4.08
C ASP A 133 -1.76 -11.01 -5.01
N GLU A 134 -1.93 -11.23 -6.32
CA GLU A 134 -0.85 -11.07 -7.29
C GLU A 134 -0.34 -9.63 -7.36
N LEU A 135 -1.25 -8.65 -7.31
CA LEU A 135 -0.87 -7.23 -7.28
C LEU A 135 -0.13 -6.86 -5.99
N GLU A 136 -0.62 -7.31 -4.83
CA GLU A 136 0.04 -7.09 -3.53
C GLU A 136 1.43 -7.73 -3.50
N ASN A 137 1.56 -8.95 -4.02
CA ASN A 137 2.84 -9.63 -4.11
C ASN A 137 3.83 -8.85 -5.00
N ALA A 138 3.38 -8.33 -6.15
CA ALA A 138 4.22 -7.53 -7.03
C ALA A 138 4.69 -6.22 -6.37
N GLU A 139 3.80 -5.52 -5.66
CA GLU A 139 4.16 -4.32 -4.88
C GLU A 139 5.14 -4.66 -3.75
N THR A 140 4.90 -5.75 -3.02
CA THR A 140 5.79 -6.22 -1.94
C THR A 140 7.20 -6.54 -2.44
N VAL A 141 7.32 -7.21 -3.59
CA VAL A 141 8.63 -7.47 -4.22
C VAL A 141 9.33 -6.17 -4.59
N LEU A 142 8.60 -5.21 -5.16
CA LEU A 142 9.17 -3.92 -5.54
C LEU A 142 9.65 -3.13 -4.32
N PHE A 143 8.87 -3.10 -3.24
CA PHE A 143 9.26 -2.45 -1.99
C PHE A 143 10.47 -3.13 -1.36
N SER A 144 10.51 -4.47 -1.36
CA SER A 144 11.66 -5.23 -0.86
C SER A 144 12.94 -4.92 -1.65
N LEU A 145 12.82 -4.72 -2.98
CA LEU A 145 13.95 -4.27 -3.81
C LEU A 145 14.39 -2.86 -3.45
N ALA A 146 13.47 -1.92 -3.27
CA ALA A 146 13.78 -0.54 -2.88
C ALA A 146 14.48 -0.49 -1.51
N LEU A 147 13.96 -1.21 -0.52
CA LEU A 147 14.59 -1.35 0.80
C LEU A 147 15.96 -2.04 0.74
N SER A 148 16.15 -2.98 -0.19
CA SER A 148 17.45 -3.63 -0.39
C SER A 148 18.51 -2.66 -0.96
N ILE A 149 18.08 -1.69 -1.77
CA ILE A 149 18.94 -0.62 -2.28
C ILE A 149 19.28 0.36 -1.15
N GLU A 150 18.28 0.75 -0.35
CA GLU A 150 18.48 1.56 0.86
C GLU A 150 19.47 0.90 1.82
N ALA A 151 19.34 -0.40 2.06
CA ALA A 151 20.22 -1.15 2.97
C ALA A 151 21.70 -1.20 2.52
N LYS A 152 22.00 -0.93 1.23
CA LYS A 152 23.38 -0.79 0.73
C LYS A 152 24.04 0.51 1.19
N ASP A 153 23.26 1.55 1.46
CA ASP A 153 23.73 2.81 2.00
C ASP A 153 23.46 2.83 3.52
N PRO A 154 24.48 2.65 4.37
CA PRO A 154 24.30 2.55 5.83
C PRO A 154 23.73 3.83 6.47
N TYR A 155 23.65 4.93 5.73
CA TYR A 155 23.18 6.23 6.21
C TYR A 155 21.70 6.49 5.92
N THR A 156 21.06 5.62 5.14
CA THR A 156 19.65 5.78 4.73
C THR A 156 18.68 4.91 5.53
N LYS A 157 19.16 4.23 6.59
CA LYS A 157 18.32 3.34 7.40
C LYS A 157 17.03 4.03 7.87
N GLY A 158 15.87 3.52 7.46
CA GLY A 158 14.55 4.03 7.78
C GLY A 158 14.20 5.33 7.05
N HIS A 159 14.97 5.73 6.06
CA HIS A 159 14.69 6.89 5.19
C HIS A 159 13.40 6.69 4.42
N CYS A 160 13.23 5.55 3.76
CA CYS A 160 12.01 5.23 2.99
C CYS A 160 10.75 5.31 3.86
N ASP A 161 10.79 4.80 5.09
CA ASP A 161 9.66 4.83 6.02
C ASP A 161 9.31 6.27 6.42
N ARG A 162 10.32 7.07 6.80
CA ARG A 162 10.12 8.48 7.18
C ARG A 162 9.61 9.29 6.01
N LEU A 163 10.20 9.11 4.84
CA LEU A 163 9.82 9.84 3.63
C LEU A 163 8.38 9.50 3.19
N SER A 164 8.01 8.22 3.28
CA SER A 164 6.64 7.74 3.07
C SER A 164 5.65 8.43 4.01
N ALA A 165 5.96 8.47 5.31
CA ALA A 165 5.11 9.08 6.33
C ALA A 165 5.00 10.61 6.16
N TYR A 166 6.10 11.31 5.94
CA TYR A 166 6.09 12.77 5.77
C TYR A 166 5.35 13.19 4.50
N SER A 167 5.58 12.49 3.39
CA SER A 167 4.95 12.82 2.11
C SER A 167 3.44 12.57 2.13
N ASP A 168 3.00 11.47 2.75
CA ASP A 168 1.59 11.17 2.96
C ASP A 168 0.90 12.22 3.84
N ALA A 169 1.50 12.55 4.99
CA ALA A 169 0.97 13.57 5.90
C ALA A 169 0.90 14.95 5.25
N MET A 170 1.90 15.30 4.43
CA MET A 170 1.87 16.55 3.62
C MET A 170 0.74 16.53 2.60
N GLY A 171 0.52 15.40 1.92
CA GLY A 171 -0.60 15.24 0.99
C GLY A 171 -1.95 15.49 1.64
N HIS A 172 -2.21 14.87 2.78
CA HIS A 172 -3.44 15.05 3.56
C HIS A 172 -3.59 16.50 4.07
N ARG A 173 -2.51 17.10 4.59
CA ARG A 173 -2.51 18.49 5.08
C ARG A 173 -2.84 19.49 3.98
N LEU A 174 -2.38 19.25 2.75
CA LEU A 174 -2.67 20.08 1.58
C LEU A 174 -4.03 19.78 0.93
N GLY A 175 -4.81 18.84 1.49
CA GLY A 175 -6.13 18.45 0.99
C GLY A 175 -6.09 17.73 -0.36
N LEU A 176 -5.01 17.01 -0.66
CA LEU A 176 -4.93 16.23 -1.89
C LEU A 176 -5.91 15.04 -1.85
N PRO A 177 -6.42 14.61 -3.02
CA PRO A 177 -7.22 13.39 -3.10
C PRO A 177 -6.46 12.18 -2.54
N GLU A 178 -7.19 11.23 -1.92
CA GLU A 178 -6.61 10.02 -1.31
C GLU A 178 -5.69 9.25 -2.28
N GLU A 179 -6.06 9.19 -3.55
CA GLU A 179 -5.26 8.56 -4.62
C GLU A 179 -3.86 9.19 -4.75
N GLN A 180 -3.73 10.51 -4.56
CA GLN A 180 -2.44 11.19 -4.58
C GLN A 180 -1.67 11.01 -3.27
N CYS A 181 -2.35 10.94 -2.12
CA CYS A 181 -1.74 10.62 -0.84
C CYS A 181 -1.15 9.21 -0.85
N VAL A 182 -1.89 8.22 -1.35
CA VAL A 182 -1.39 6.85 -1.57
C VAL A 182 -0.17 6.84 -2.52
N ALA A 183 -0.21 7.65 -3.59
CA ALA A 183 0.92 7.75 -4.52
C ALA A 183 2.15 8.35 -3.85
N LEU A 184 2.00 9.36 -3.00
CA LEU A 184 3.08 9.96 -2.22
C LEU A 184 3.70 8.95 -1.24
N ARG A 185 2.86 8.19 -0.53
CA ARG A 185 3.30 7.13 0.38
C ARG A 185 4.15 6.10 -0.33
N ARG A 186 3.67 5.58 -1.47
CA ARG A 186 4.39 4.61 -2.30
C ARG A 186 5.69 5.21 -2.86
N ALA A 187 5.63 6.45 -3.36
CA ALA A 187 6.81 7.12 -3.90
C ALA A 187 7.91 7.29 -2.86
N GLY A 188 7.56 7.59 -1.60
CA GLY A 188 8.52 7.67 -0.50
C GLY A 188 9.37 6.41 -0.36
N VAL A 189 8.77 5.24 -0.62
CA VAL A 189 9.51 3.96 -0.58
C VAL A 189 10.34 3.73 -1.85
N VAL A 190 9.79 4.02 -3.04
CA VAL A 190 10.36 3.54 -4.32
C VAL A 190 11.04 4.61 -5.16
N HIS A 191 11.08 5.88 -4.75
CA HIS A 191 11.63 6.99 -5.57
C HIS A 191 13.03 6.69 -6.10
N ASP A 192 13.83 6.06 -5.29
CA ASP A 192 15.24 5.73 -5.53
C ASP A 192 15.48 4.30 -6.08
N VAL A 193 14.42 3.52 -6.36
CA VAL A 193 14.55 2.13 -6.85
C VAL A 193 15.40 2.02 -8.11
N GLY A 194 15.44 3.07 -8.92
CA GLY A 194 16.28 3.14 -10.13
C GLY A 194 17.78 3.15 -9.88
N LYS A 195 18.22 3.39 -8.64
CA LYS A 195 19.63 3.28 -8.24
C LYS A 195 20.20 1.86 -8.41
N ILE A 196 19.31 0.85 -8.54
CA ILE A 196 19.73 -0.52 -8.93
C ILE A 196 20.54 -0.55 -10.24
N GLY A 197 20.28 0.40 -11.14
CA GLY A 197 20.99 0.53 -12.41
C GLY A 197 22.31 1.29 -12.31
N VAL A 198 22.65 1.84 -11.15
CA VAL A 198 23.89 2.58 -10.94
C VAL A 198 25.00 1.61 -10.50
N PRO A 199 26.17 1.60 -11.17
CA PRO A 199 27.29 0.77 -10.77
C PRO A 199 27.72 1.02 -9.32
N GLU A 200 28.03 -0.05 -8.60
CA GLU A 200 28.30 0.00 -7.15
C GLU A 200 29.48 0.93 -6.79
N HIS A 201 30.51 0.98 -7.65
CA HIS A 201 31.66 1.87 -7.44
C HIS A 201 31.30 3.36 -7.55
N ILE A 202 30.20 3.70 -8.23
CA ILE A 202 29.65 5.07 -8.29
C ILE A 202 28.75 5.31 -7.08
N LEU A 203 27.84 4.37 -6.80
CA LEU A 203 26.87 4.49 -5.69
C LEU A 203 27.56 4.62 -4.33
N LEU A 204 28.63 3.84 -4.08
CA LEU A 204 29.38 3.79 -2.82
C LEU A 204 30.66 4.62 -2.82
N LYS A 205 30.85 5.49 -3.79
CA LYS A 205 32.04 6.30 -3.93
C LYS A 205 32.24 7.22 -2.72
N LYS A 206 33.41 7.11 -2.07
CA LYS A 206 33.84 8.01 -1.00
C LYS A 206 34.43 9.29 -1.60
N GLY A 207 33.61 10.23 -1.99
CA GLY A 207 34.06 11.50 -2.56
C GLY A 207 33.09 12.02 -3.63
N PRO A 208 33.35 13.20 -4.19
CA PRO A 208 32.48 13.77 -5.22
C PRO A 208 32.50 12.91 -6.49
N LEU A 209 31.35 12.83 -7.16
CA LEU A 209 31.23 12.23 -8.47
C LEU A 209 31.80 13.19 -9.51
N ASN A 210 32.52 12.63 -10.52
CA ASN A 210 32.89 13.40 -11.73
C ASN A 210 31.68 13.53 -12.67
N ASP A 211 31.85 14.27 -13.77
CA ASP A 211 30.76 14.56 -14.69
C ASP A 211 30.16 13.31 -15.35
N ASP A 212 30.99 12.32 -15.72
CA ASP A 212 30.55 11.05 -16.30
C ASP A 212 29.76 10.21 -15.29
N GLU A 213 30.25 10.13 -14.06
CA GLU A 213 29.57 9.44 -12.97
C GLU A 213 28.24 10.12 -12.59
N TRP A 214 28.21 11.46 -12.60
CA TRP A 214 26.99 12.24 -12.42
C TRP A 214 25.98 11.99 -13.54
N ALA A 215 26.44 11.88 -14.80
CA ALA A 215 25.56 11.55 -15.92
C ALA A 215 24.88 10.19 -15.72
N ILE A 216 25.61 9.20 -15.18
CA ILE A 216 25.06 7.88 -14.84
C ILE A 216 24.08 8.00 -13.66
N MET A 217 24.47 8.68 -12.59
CA MET A 217 23.64 8.85 -11.40
C MET A 217 22.30 9.50 -11.74
N LYS A 218 22.30 10.53 -12.60
CA LYS A 218 21.07 11.24 -13.03
C LYS A 218 20.09 10.39 -13.83
N GLN A 219 20.45 9.15 -14.20
CA GLN A 219 19.55 8.24 -14.91
C GLN A 219 18.60 7.47 -13.96
N HIS A 220 18.85 7.47 -12.63
CA HIS A 220 18.02 6.65 -11.74
C HIS A 220 16.54 7.03 -11.73
N PRO A 221 16.09 8.31 -11.88
CA PRO A 221 14.66 8.60 -11.94
C PRO A 221 13.99 7.97 -13.17
N ILE A 222 14.66 8.01 -14.33
CA ILE A 222 14.17 7.37 -15.57
C ILE A 222 14.15 5.85 -15.42
N THR A 223 15.19 5.28 -14.82
CA THR A 223 15.29 3.85 -14.58
C THR A 223 14.21 3.39 -13.58
N GLY A 224 13.97 4.16 -12.51
CA GLY A 224 12.93 3.89 -11.52
C GLY A 224 11.53 3.96 -12.13
N GLU A 225 11.23 4.98 -12.92
CA GLU A 225 9.98 5.07 -13.69
C GLU A 225 9.78 3.82 -14.56
N ARG A 226 10.82 3.40 -15.30
CA ARG A 226 10.76 2.21 -16.17
C ARG A 226 10.52 0.93 -15.40
N ILE A 227 11.13 0.76 -14.21
CA ILE A 227 10.94 -0.42 -13.36
C ILE A 227 9.50 -0.47 -12.85
N CYS A 228 8.92 0.66 -12.44
CA CYS A 228 7.58 0.73 -11.87
C CYS A 228 6.47 0.78 -12.91
N SER A 229 6.75 1.15 -14.17
CA SER A 229 5.75 1.36 -15.23
C SER A 229 4.86 0.15 -15.57
N PRO A 230 5.28 -1.13 -15.42
CA PRO A 230 4.39 -2.27 -15.64
C PRO A 230 3.21 -2.34 -14.66
N LEU A 231 3.34 -1.76 -13.46
CA LEU A 231 2.29 -1.75 -12.44
C LEU A 231 1.29 -0.61 -12.69
N LYS A 232 0.09 -0.93 -13.17
CA LYS A 232 -0.97 0.06 -13.42
C LYS A 232 -1.38 0.84 -12.18
N SER A 233 -1.27 0.23 -10.99
CA SER A 233 -1.51 0.87 -9.69
C SER A 233 -0.51 2.01 -9.39
N PHE A 234 0.62 2.07 -10.10
CA PHE A 234 1.67 3.07 -9.94
C PHE A 234 1.53 4.29 -10.87
N ARG A 235 0.48 4.39 -11.69
CA ARG A 235 0.31 5.50 -12.67
C ARG A 235 0.51 6.91 -12.07
N HIS A 236 0.10 7.13 -10.81
CA HIS A 236 0.28 8.39 -10.08
C HIS A 236 1.62 8.48 -9.35
N VAL A 237 2.32 7.35 -9.18
CA VAL A 237 3.66 7.28 -8.58
C VAL A 237 4.74 7.61 -9.61
N LEU A 238 4.56 7.21 -10.88
CA LEU A 238 5.57 7.38 -11.94
C LEU A 238 6.02 8.83 -12.12
N PRO A 239 5.13 9.85 -12.19
CA PRO A 239 5.57 11.24 -12.30
C PRO A 239 6.37 11.72 -11.08
N ILE A 240 6.10 11.16 -9.90
CA ILE A 240 6.83 11.50 -8.68
C ILE A 240 8.25 10.94 -8.76
N ILE A 241 8.40 9.66 -9.12
CA ILE A 241 9.70 9.00 -9.29
C ILE A 241 10.53 9.74 -10.35
N ARG A 242 9.92 10.10 -11.49
CA ARG A 242 10.65 10.75 -12.58
C ARG A 242 11.15 12.14 -12.21
N HIS A 243 10.35 12.92 -11.47
CA HIS A 243 10.59 14.36 -11.31
C HIS A 243 11.03 14.79 -9.90
N HIS A 244 11.34 13.85 -9.00
CA HIS A 244 11.73 14.20 -7.63
C HIS A 244 13.09 14.91 -7.52
N HIS A 245 13.85 15.02 -8.58
CA HIS A 245 15.08 15.82 -8.65
C HIS A 245 15.00 17.03 -9.59
N GLU A 246 13.81 17.38 -10.04
CA GLU A 246 13.61 18.62 -10.77
C GLU A 246 13.70 19.82 -9.83
N LYS A 247 14.05 21.00 -10.36
CA LYS A 247 14.12 22.24 -9.59
C LYS A 247 13.24 23.31 -10.25
N LEU A 248 12.59 24.15 -9.46
CA LEU A 248 11.67 25.16 -9.98
C LEU A 248 12.31 26.12 -11.00
N ASP A 249 13.63 26.37 -10.89
CA ASP A 249 14.41 27.18 -11.86
C ASP A 249 14.74 26.42 -13.17
N GLY A 250 14.50 25.09 -13.21
CA GLY A 250 14.79 24.22 -14.34
C GLY A 250 16.24 23.72 -14.40
N SER A 251 17.02 23.91 -13.33
CA SER A 251 18.37 23.35 -13.22
C SER A 251 18.38 21.90 -12.72
N GLY A 252 17.20 21.32 -12.47
CA GLY A 252 17.03 19.94 -12.06
C GLY A 252 17.19 18.94 -13.19
N TYR A 253 16.87 17.68 -12.93
CA TYR A 253 16.92 16.56 -13.88
C TYR A 253 15.78 15.58 -13.62
N PRO A 254 15.39 14.72 -14.56
CA PRO A 254 16.02 14.45 -15.87
C PRO A 254 15.53 15.37 -17.01
N ASP A 255 14.36 16.01 -16.89
CA ASP A 255 13.71 16.72 -17.99
C ASP A 255 13.92 18.25 -17.97
N GLY A 256 14.48 18.80 -16.88
CA GLY A 256 14.70 20.23 -16.72
C GLY A 256 13.39 21.01 -16.64
N LEU A 257 12.37 20.47 -16.00
CA LEU A 257 11.06 21.11 -15.83
C LEU A 257 11.18 22.37 -14.97
N LYS A 258 10.29 23.36 -15.23
CA LYS A 258 10.29 24.65 -14.52
C LYS A 258 8.93 24.93 -13.89
N GLY A 259 8.95 25.44 -12.66
CA GLY A 259 7.78 25.96 -11.98
C GLY A 259 6.63 24.97 -11.95
N ASP A 260 5.45 25.39 -12.40
CA ASP A 260 4.22 24.60 -12.36
C ASP A 260 4.20 23.37 -13.28
N LYS A 261 5.23 23.19 -14.12
CA LYS A 261 5.37 21.96 -14.91
C LYS A 261 5.83 20.78 -14.08
N ILE A 262 6.42 21.02 -12.90
CA ILE A 262 6.79 19.97 -11.96
C ILE A 262 5.53 19.58 -11.19
N PRO A 263 5.10 18.30 -11.21
CA PRO A 263 3.93 17.86 -10.47
C PRO A 263 4.03 18.23 -8.99
N LEU A 264 2.93 18.72 -8.39
CA LEU A 264 2.91 19.11 -6.98
C LEU A 264 3.35 17.96 -6.07
N THR A 265 2.94 16.74 -6.38
CA THR A 265 3.35 15.53 -5.64
C THR A 265 4.85 15.27 -5.71
N ALA A 266 5.51 15.57 -6.84
CA ALA A 266 6.97 15.50 -6.93
C ALA A 266 7.64 16.60 -6.09
N GLN A 267 7.11 17.83 -6.08
CA GLN A 267 7.60 18.90 -5.23
C GLN A 267 7.46 18.58 -3.73
N ILE A 268 6.36 17.91 -3.34
CA ILE A 268 6.17 17.44 -1.94
C ILE A 268 7.24 16.43 -1.58
N LEU A 269 7.45 15.40 -2.41
CA LEU A 269 8.48 14.39 -2.14
C LEU A 269 9.88 15.03 -2.06
N GLN A 270 10.22 15.98 -2.93
CA GLN A 270 11.48 16.72 -2.88
C GLN A 270 11.71 17.39 -1.53
N VAL A 271 10.73 18.15 -1.08
CA VAL A 271 10.85 18.94 0.16
C VAL A 271 11.03 18.00 1.35
N THR A 272 10.30 16.87 1.38
CA THR A 272 10.43 15.88 2.46
C THR A 272 11.75 15.12 2.39
N ASP A 273 12.24 14.78 1.20
CA ASP A 273 13.54 14.10 1.01
C ASP A 273 14.71 15.00 1.43
N ILE A 274 14.72 16.25 0.98
CA ILE A 274 15.75 17.22 1.38
C ILE A 274 15.78 17.40 2.89
N TYR A 275 14.60 17.55 3.50
CA TYR A 275 14.49 17.68 4.94
C TYR A 275 15.07 16.46 5.65
N ASP A 276 14.66 15.24 5.30
CA ASP A 276 15.17 14.00 5.89
C ASP A 276 16.68 13.86 5.68
N ALA A 277 17.15 14.20 4.49
CA ALA A 277 18.57 14.22 4.18
C ALA A 277 19.36 15.22 5.05
N LEU A 278 18.78 16.35 5.44
CA LEU A 278 19.43 17.37 6.27
C LEU A 278 19.50 16.98 7.75
N ILE A 279 18.48 16.29 8.26
CA ILE A 279 18.38 15.90 9.68
C ILE A 279 18.96 14.51 9.99
N THR A 280 19.52 13.81 8.98
CA THR A 280 20.14 12.49 9.13
C THR A 280 21.65 12.60 8.97
N ASP A 281 22.41 11.85 9.81
CA ASP A 281 23.85 11.76 9.70
C ASP A 281 24.28 11.18 8.36
N ARG A 282 25.27 11.80 7.73
CA ARG A 282 25.88 11.30 6.47
C ARG A 282 27.42 11.24 6.65
N PRO A 283 28.13 10.44 5.83
CA PRO A 283 29.60 10.22 5.99
C PRO A 283 30.42 11.50 6.09
N TYR A 284 29.90 12.57 5.50
CA TYR A 284 30.60 13.84 5.35
C TYR A 284 29.94 15.00 6.10
N ARG A 285 28.82 14.74 6.82
CA ARG A 285 28.07 15.77 7.50
C ARG A 285 27.24 15.20 8.64
N GLN A 286 27.38 15.78 9.84
CA GLN A 286 26.49 15.53 10.97
C GLN A 286 25.07 16.03 10.66
N ALA A 287 24.08 15.41 11.28
CA ALA A 287 22.69 15.83 11.20
C ALA A 287 22.55 17.28 11.69
N LEU A 288 21.79 18.07 10.94
CA LEU A 288 21.41 19.42 11.37
C LEU A 288 20.25 19.34 12.35
N CYS A 289 20.16 20.30 13.26
CA CYS A 289 18.91 20.47 14.00
C CYS A 289 17.79 20.96 13.08
N HIS A 290 16.51 20.75 13.47
CA HIS A 290 15.34 21.13 12.67
C HIS A 290 15.40 22.57 12.18
N LYS A 291 15.78 23.51 13.08
CA LYS A 291 15.88 24.95 12.76
C LYS A 291 16.91 25.24 11.67
N GLU A 292 18.07 24.60 11.74
CA GLU A 292 19.13 24.75 10.75
C GLU A 292 18.75 24.12 9.40
N ALA A 293 18.08 22.97 9.44
CA ALA A 293 17.57 22.30 8.24
C ALA A 293 16.58 23.21 7.48
N PHE A 294 15.56 23.75 8.17
CA PHE A 294 14.60 24.67 7.54
C PHE A 294 15.25 25.97 7.08
N ALA A 295 16.22 26.52 7.82
CA ALA A 295 16.97 27.70 7.39
C ALA A 295 17.73 27.45 6.08
N THR A 296 18.36 26.26 5.95
CA THR A 296 19.06 25.83 4.73
C THR A 296 18.08 25.70 3.55
N MET A 297 16.96 25.01 3.76
CA MET A 297 15.93 24.83 2.72
C MET A 297 15.36 26.17 2.24
N ARG A 298 15.10 27.14 3.14
CA ARG A 298 14.64 28.47 2.76
C ARG A 298 15.68 29.26 1.98
N ALA A 299 16.97 29.15 2.34
CA ALA A 299 18.05 29.77 1.58
C ALA A 299 18.13 29.22 0.15
N GLU A 300 17.91 27.91 -0.03
CA GLU A 300 17.86 27.27 -1.35
C GLU A 300 16.58 27.62 -2.11
N ALA A 301 15.43 27.72 -1.45
CA ALA A 301 14.19 28.24 -2.04
C ALA A 301 14.34 29.68 -2.54
N GLY A 302 15.09 30.52 -1.82
CA GLY A 302 15.46 31.86 -2.25
C GLY A 302 16.30 31.90 -3.54
N ARG A 303 16.95 30.80 -3.92
CA ARG A 303 17.65 30.62 -5.21
C ARG A 303 16.70 30.14 -6.32
N GLY A 304 15.43 29.91 -6.01
CA GLY A 304 14.45 29.40 -6.97
C GLY A 304 14.46 27.89 -7.14
N TRP A 305 15.03 27.12 -6.19
CA TRP A 305 15.12 25.67 -6.33
C TRP A 305 13.86 24.96 -5.83
N TRP A 306 13.32 25.38 -4.69
CA TRP A 306 12.24 24.69 -3.98
C TRP A 306 11.04 25.60 -3.76
N ASN A 307 9.88 24.98 -3.56
CA ASN A 307 8.65 25.67 -3.24
C ASN A 307 8.64 26.08 -1.75
N SER A 308 8.78 27.38 -1.49
CA SER A 308 8.83 27.91 -0.11
C SER A 308 7.56 27.62 0.69
N SER A 309 6.39 27.65 0.06
CA SER A 309 5.12 27.36 0.73
C SER A 309 5.08 25.90 1.23
N LEU A 310 5.64 24.95 0.48
CA LEU A 310 5.72 23.54 0.92
C LEU A 310 6.71 23.37 2.08
N ILE A 311 7.78 24.16 2.13
CA ILE A 311 8.72 24.15 3.27
C ILE A 311 8.01 24.65 4.53
N ASP A 312 7.22 25.73 4.42
CA ASP A 312 6.47 26.27 5.56
C ASP A 312 5.39 25.30 6.05
N GLU A 313 4.71 24.61 5.14
CA GLU A 313 3.73 23.58 5.50
C GLU A 313 4.37 22.36 6.16
N LEU A 314 5.54 21.94 5.70
CA LEU A 314 6.30 20.83 6.33
C LEU A 314 6.76 21.23 7.73
N GLU A 315 7.30 22.44 7.92
CA GLU A 315 7.69 22.91 9.25
C GLU A 315 6.49 22.96 10.20
N ALA A 316 5.36 23.50 9.74
CA ALA A 316 4.12 23.54 10.51
C ALA A 316 3.61 22.14 10.86
N LEU A 317 3.71 21.18 9.95
CA LEU A 317 3.35 19.77 10.20
C LEU A 317 4.19 19.17 11.32
N LEU A 318 5.51 19.36 11.28
CA LEU A 318 6.45 18.76 12.22
C LEU A 318 6.47 19.48 13.58
N CYS A 319 6.23 20.80 13.62
CA CYS A 319 6.08 21.53 14.89
C CYS A 319 4.81 21.19 15.66
N TRP A 320 3.75 20.73 14.95
CA TRP A 320 2.49 20.29 15.58
C TRP A 320 2.63 18.88 16.20
N GLN A 321 3.58 18.08 15.76
CA GLN A 321 3.81 16.70 16.21
C GLN A 321 4.85 16.60 17.33
N ALA A 322 4.87 17.49 18.31
CA ALA A 322 5.57 17.25 19.56
C ALA A 322 4.64 16.55 20.57
N PRO A 323 4.69 15.23 20.73
CA PRO A 323 5.73 14.38 21.31
C PRO A 323 6.28 13.37 20.28
N PRO A 324 7.35 12.60 20.60
CA PRO A 324 8.03 11.81 19.61
C PRO A 324 7.03 10.89 18.91
N ILE A 325 7.04 10.93 17.58
CA ILE A 325 6.46 9.85 16.79
C ILE A 325 7.22 8.61 17.25
N GLU A 326 6.62 7.81 18.14
CA GLU A 326 6.97 6.40 18.17
C GLU A 326 6.81 5.97 16.73
N VAL A 327 7.94 5.62 16.11
CA VAL A 327 7.96 4.98 14.80
C VAL A 327 6.99 3.83 14.97
N ILE A 328 5.74 4.05 14.52
CA ILE A 328 4.83 2.95 14.29
C ILE A 328 5.63 2.14 13.30
N GLN A 329 6.29 1.11 13.84
CA GLN A 329 6.79 0.04 12.99
C GLN A 329 5.58 -0.27 12.13
N VAL A 330 5.65 0.12 10.86
CA VAL A 330 4.74 -0.36 9.84
C VAL A 330 5.09 -1.84 9.73
N ALA A 331 4.72 -2.55 10.81
CA ALA A 331 4.72 -3.98 10.86
C ALA A 331 3.71 -4.38 9.80
N HIS A 332 4.24 -4.68 8.62
CA HIS A 332 3.60 -5.53 7.63
C HIS A 332 2.09 -5.30 7.43
N ALA A 333 1.71 -4.08 7.06
CA ALA A 333 0.38 -3.77 6.57
C ALA A 333 0.49 -3.34 5.10
N PHE A 334 1.07 -4.27 4.32
CA PHE A 334 1.03 -4.25 2.86
C PHE A 334 0.29 -5.48 2.39
#